data_68f4f359286fbf5bec89e312f4625fc1
#
_entry.id   68f4f359286fbf5bec89e312f4625fc1
#
_cell.length_a   1.000
_cell.length_b   1.000
_cell.length_c   1.000
_cell.angle_alpha   90.00
_cell.angle_beta   90.00
_cell.angle_gamma   90.00
#
_symmetry.space_group_name_H-M   'P 1'
#
loop_
_entity.id
_entity.type
_entity.pdbx_description
1 polymer ?
#
loop_
_entity_poly.entity_id
_entity_poly.type
_entity_poly.pdbx_seq_one_letter_code
_entity_poly.pdbx_strand_id
1 'polypeptide(L)'
;MKKVFLMIALLLTMCMTTKAQAAVYGDVDGDGHVTINDVTVLYNYILNDDMTYFSTSDVDGDGYVTSGDVTVVYNILLGLIPQEDTHEYVDLGLPSGTLWATMNIGANAPEEFGDHFAWGETTPKEVYDWSTYQWCNGRWNKMTKYCTISTHGNNGFTDGKTELDPEDDAASVNWSSQWRMPSKEQIDELRTKCTWTWTTSNGVKGYRVSRNGKSIFLPAAEGYSGSILSSGNLGYYWSRTLGDTRSYYANYLYFHSTSVTAEAFERSSGCTVRAVRVSQK
;
A
#
# COMPACT_ATOMS: atom_id res chain seq x y z
N MET A 1 12.24 -61.57 30.83
CA MET A 1 11.38 -61.09 29.74
C MET A 1 11.37 -59.54 29.80
N LYS A 2 12.18 -58.93 28.96
CA LYS A 2 12.33 -57.45 28.88
C LYS A 2 11.30 -56.93 27.83
N LYS A 3 10.34 -56.10 28.29
CA LYS A 3 9.40 -55.41 27.39
C LYS A 3 10.12 -54.23 26.77
N VAL A 4 10.31 -54.24 25.46
CA VAL A 4 10.79 -53.13 24.66
C VAL A 4 9.61 -52.22 24.37
N PHE A 5 9.58 -51.02 24.89
CA PHE A 5 8.64 -49.96 24.51
C PHE A 5 9.15 -49.30 23.25
N LEU A 6 8.44 -49.49 22.14
CA LEU A 6 8.68 -48.83 20.87
C LEU A 6 7.96 -47.48 20.92
N MET A 7 8.72 -46.41 21.10
CA MET A 7 8.22 -45.04 21.05
C MET A 7 8.19 -44.60 19.56
N ILE A 8 7.01 -44.58 18.96
CA ILE A 8 6.82 -44.02 17.63
C ILE A 8 6.71 -42.51 17.80
N ALA A 9 7.80 -41.80 17.48
CA ALA A 9 7.78 -40.35 17.34
C ALA A 9 7.06 -39.99 16.03
N LEU A 10 5.83 -39.49 16.14
CA LEU A 10 5.08 -38.93 15.03
C LEU A 10 5.69 -37.57 14.68
N LEU A 11 6.58 -37.51 13.68
CA LEU A 11 7.02 -36.26 13.09
C LEU A 11 5.83 -35.68 12.30
N LEU A 12 5.12 -34.73 12.89
CA LEU A 12 4.24 -33.83 12.15
C LEU A 12 5.15 -32.89 11.34
N THR A 13 5.42 -33.24 10.09
CA THR A 13 5.91 -32.27 9.09
C THR A 13 4.76 -31.33 8.79
N MET A 14 4.75 -30.16 9.44
CA MET A 14 3.99 -29.00 8.99
C MET A 14 4.54 -28.62 7.61
N CYS A 15 3.85 -29.08 6.57
CA CYS A 15 4.04 -28.56 5.22
C CYS A 15 3.48 -27.12 5.24
N MET A 16 4.33 -26.16 5.55
CA MET A 16 4.04 -24.77 5.26
C MET A 16 4.00 -24.65 3.73
N THR A 17 2.82 -24.66 3.15
CA THR A 17 2.63 -24.21 1.78
C THR A 17 2.88 -22.70 1.77
N THR A 18 4.14 -22.30 1.60
CA THR A 18 4.43 -20.95 1.13
C THR A 18 3.72 -20.82 -0.21
N LYS A 19 2.66 -20.03 -0.29
CA LYS A 19 2.17 -19.54 -1.59
C LYS A 19 3.40 -18.91 -2.25
N ALA A 20 3.82 -19.47 -3.38
CA ALA A 20 4.82 -18.83 -4.20
C ALA A 20 4.24 -17.45 -4.56
N GLN A 21 4.87 -16.39 -4.08
CA GLN A 21 4.60 -15.04 -4.53
C GLN A 21 4.84 -15.03 -6.03
N ALA A 22 3.90 -14.48 -6.80
CA ALA A 22 4.11 -14.38 -8.25
C ALA A 22 5.41 -13.61 -8.47
N ALA A 23 6.30 -14.16 -9.31
CA ALA A 23 7.58 -13.53 -9.60
C ALA A 23 7.33 -12.15 -10.20
N VAL A 24 7.89 -11.11 -9.59
CA VAL A 24 7.80 -9.73 -10.08
C VAL A 24 8.75 -9.62 -11.28
N TYR A 25 8.25 -9.18 -12.42
CA TYR A 25 9.05 -9.06 -13.64
C TYR A 25 10.18 -8.04 -13.45
N GLY A 26 11.43 -8.46 -13.57
CA GLY A 26 12.62 -7.65 -13.32
C GLY A 26 13.17 -7.70 -11.89
N ASP A 27 12.48 -8.38 -10.97
CA ASP A 27 12.97 -8.69 -9.62
C ASP A 27 13.91 -9.90 -9.72
N VAL A 28 15.20 -9.61 -9.83
CA VAL A 28 16.24 -10.62 -10.10
C VAL A 28 16.71 -11.27 -8.80
N ASP A 29 16.77 -10.53 -7.69
CA ASP A 29 17.23 -11.03 -6.39
C ASP A 29 16.11 -11.68 -5.57
N GLY A 30 14.86 -11.55 -6.03
CA GLY A 30 13.69 -12.21 -5.43
C GLY A 30 13.20 -11.57 -4.14
N ASP A 31 13.54 -10.29 -3.88
CA ASP A 31 13.12 -9.56 -2.69
C ASP A 31 11.69 -8.99 -2.78
N GLY A 32 11.05 -9.13 -3.95
CA GLY A 32 9.70 -8.66 -4.24
C GLY A 32 9.64 -7.25 -4.84
N HIS A 33 10.78 -6.60 -5.07
CA HIS A 33 10.87 -5.24 -5.60
C HIS A 33 11.88 -5.17 -6.75
N VAL A 34 11.62 -4.33 -7.75
CA VAL A 34 12.62 -4.03 -8.78
C VAL A 34 13.36 -2.77 -8.38
N THR A 35 14.65 -2.92 -8.08
CA THR A 35 15.53 -1.87 -7.57
C THR A 35 16.86 -1.85 -8.30
N ILE A 36 17.75 -0.94 -7.92
CA ILE A 36 19.14 -0.92 -8.43
C ILE A 36 19.93 -2.18 -7.99
N ASN A 37 19.46 -2.90 -6.95
CA ASN A 37 20.09 -4.14 -6.50
C ASN A 37 19.97 -5.22 -7.57
N ASP A 38 18.83 -5.32 -8.29
CA ASP A 38 18.63 -6.26 -9.38
C ASP A 38 19.59 -6.03 -10.51
N VAL A 39 19.83 -4.76 -10.83
CA VAL A 39 20.88 -4.37 -11.79
C VAL A 39 22.27 -4.83 -11.32
N THR A 40 22.54 -4.72 -10.02
CA THR A 40 23.83 -5.15 -9.44
C THR A 40 24.00 -6.66 -9.51
N VAL A 41 22.93 -7.42 -9.25
CA VAL A 41 22.93 -8.89 -9.38
C VAL A 41 23.20 -9.31 -10.84
N LEU A 42 22.54 -8.67 -11.80
CA LEU A 42 22.78 -8.92 -13.23
C LEU A 42 24.22 -8.63 -13.64
N TYR A 43 24.80 -7.52 -13.19
CA TYR A 43 26.23 -7.23 -13.47
C TYR A 43 27.15 -8.26 -12.82
N ASN A 44 26.88 -8.70 -11.59
CA ASN A 44 27.66 -9.74 -10.94
C ASN A 44 27.61 -11.06 -11.72
N TYR A 45 26.43 -11.43 -12.21
CA TYR A 45 26.30 -12.58 -13.10
C TYR A 45 27.15 -12.45 -14.36
N ILE A 46 26.99 -11.33 -15.10
CA ILE A 46 27.67 -11.10 -16.38
C ILE A 46 29.20 -11.02 -16.21
N LEU A 47 29.69 -10.44 -15.12
CA LEU A 47 31.12 -10.21 -14.91
C LEU A 47 31.85 -11.36 -14.20
N ASN A 48 31.13 -12.14 -13.38
CA ASN A 48 31.74 -13.11 -12.48
C ASN A 48 31.19 -14.55 -12.63
N ASP A 49 30.33 -14.83 -13.62
CA ASP A 49 29.60 -16.10 -13.79
C ASP A 49 28.84 -16.53 -12.50
N ASP A 50 28.29 -15.56 -11.76
CA ASP A 50 27.52 -15.84 -10.54
C ASP A 50 26.12 -16.42 -10.88
N MET A 51 26.04 -17.75 -10.85
CA MET A 51 24.82 -18.49 -11.22
C MET A 51 23.73 -18.51 -10.13
N THR A 52 23.90 -17.79 -9.04
CA THR A 52 22.97 -17.82 -7.87
C THR A 52 21.54 -17.50 -8.26
N TYR A 53 21.33 -16.55 -9.17
CA TYR A 53 20.03 -16.06 -9.62
C TYR A 53 19.73 -16.34 -11.10
N PHE A 54 20.33 -17.37 -11.69
CA PHE A 54 20.19 -17.65 -13.13
C PHE A 54 18.75 -17.69 -13.62
N SER A 55 17.83 -18.30 -12.87
CA SER A 55 16.42 -18.46 -13.27
C SER A 55 15.63 -17.15 -13.32
N THR A 56 16.12 -16.11 -12.68
CA THR A 56 15.49 -14.77 -12.63
C THR A 56 16.26 -13.72 -13.42
N SER A 57 17.47 -14.05 -13.86
CA SER A 57 18.39 -13.12 -14.52
C SER A 57 18.17 -12.99 -16.04
N ASP A 58 17.60 -13.98 -16.70
CA ASP A 58 17.12 -13.91 -18.10
C ASP A 58 15.76 -13.17 -18.10
N VAL A 59 15.85 -11.84 -18.03
CA VAL A 59 14.66 -10.99 -17.84
C VAL A 59 13.91 -10.78 -19.15
N ASP A 60 14.61 -10.75 -20.28
CA ASP A 60 13.99 -10.56 -21.61
C ASP A 60 13.52 -11.89 -22.23
N GLY A 61 13.89 -13.03 -21.62
CA GLY A 61 13.44 -14.36 -22.00
C GLY A 61 14.09 -14.89 -23.28
N ASP A 62 15.26 -14.36 -23.67
CA ASP A 62 15.97 -14.80 -24.89
C ASP A 62 16.84 -16.05 -24.68
N GLY A 63 16.95 -16.55 -23.43
CA GLY A 63 17.71 -17.72 -23.01
C GLY A 63 19.16 -17.42 -22.61
N TYR A 64 19.56 -16.16 -22.59
CA TYR A 64 20.90 -15.71 -22.21
C TYR A 64 20.82 -14.57 -21.20
N VAL A 65 21.76 -14.50 -20.26
CA VAL A 65 21.88 -13.34 -19.36
C VAL A 65 22.95 -12.41 -19.90
N THR A 66 22.53 -11.26 -20.39
CA THR A 66 23.35 -10.29 -21.10
C THR A 66 23.09 -8.84 -20.65
N SER A 67 23.74 -7.87 -21.28
CA SER A 67 23.40 -6.45 -21.11
C SER A 67 21.99 -6.10 -21.61
N GLY A 68 21.33 -6.99 -22.35
CA GLY A 68 19.92 -6.88 -22.73
C GLY A 68 19.04 -6.86 -21.48
N ASP A 69 19.22 -7.82 -20.57
CA ASP A 69 18.48 -7.95 -19.32
C ASP A 69 18.69 -6.74 -18.42
N VAL A 70 19.94 -6.27 -18.31
CA VAL A 70 20.24 -5.03 -17.58
C VAL A 70 19.46 -3.84 -18.16
N THR A 71 19.33 -3.76 -19.49
CA THR A 71 18.56 -2.71 -20.15
C THR A 71 17.08 -2.82 -19.85
N VAL A 72 16.53 -4.05 -19.78
CA VAL A 72 15.13 -4.26 -19.39
C VAL A 72 14.89 -3.78 -17.98
N VAL A 73 15.71 -4.17 -17.00
CA VAL A 73 15.57 -3.74 -15.59
C VAL A 73 15.70 -2.21 -15.47
N TYR A 74 16.65 -1.59 -16.18
CA TYR A 74 16.73 -0.12 -16.22
C TYR A 74 15.49 0.54 -16.81
N ASN A 75 14.92 -0.03 -17.88
CA ASN A 75 13.69 0.49 -18.47
C ASN A 75 12.50 0.37 -17.52
N ILE A 76 12.43 -0.68 -16.70
CA ILE A 76 11.44 -0.83 -15.62
C ILE A 76 11.65 0.27 -14.57
N LEU A 77 12.87 0.45 -14.06
CA LEU A 77 13.23 1.48 -13.09
C LEU A 77 12.93 2.91 -13.57
N LEU A 78 13.09 3.15 -14.87
CA LEU A 78 12.79 4.43 -15.50
C LEU A 78 11.29 4.58 -15.86
N GLY A 79 10.45 3.55 -15.60
CA GLY A 79 9.03 3.54 -15.96
C GLY A 79 8.77 3.46 -17.47
N LEU A 80 9.77 3.07 -18.29
CA LEU A 80 9.65 2.91 -19.74
C LEU A 80 9.01 1.57 -20.12
N ILE A 81 9.15 0.56 -19.26
CA ILE A 81 8.43 -0.72 -19.33
C ILE A 81 7.52 -0.77 -18.08
N PRO A 82 6.21 -0.71 -18.23
CA PRO A 82 5.31 -0.89 -17.10
C PRO A 82 5.49 -2.29 -16.50
N GLN A 83 5.72 -2.38 -15.21
CA GLN A 83 5.59 -3.67 -14.51
C GLN A 83 4.16 -4.20 -14.70
N GLU A 84 4.02 -5.50 -14.93
CA GLU A 84 2.70 -6.13 -14.84
C GLU A 84 2.20 -5.98 -13.39
N ASP A 85 1.17 -5.18 -13.26
CA ASP A 85 0.52 -4.94 -11.97
C ASP A 85 -0.36 -6.15 -11.64
N THR A 86 0.11 -7.00 -10.75
CA THR A 86 -0.58 -8.22 -10.32
C THR A 86 -1.59 -7.98 -9.18
N HIS A 87 -1.70 -6.75 -8.68
CA HIS A 87 -2.63 -6.45 -7.59
C HIS A 87 -4.08 -6.56 -8.07
N GLU A 88 -4.86 -7.35 -7.34
CA GLU A 88 -6.25 -7.59 -7.65
C GLU A 88 -7.15 -6.41 -7.30
N TYR A 89 -8.19 -6.20 -8.11
CA TYR A 89 -9.19 -5.18 -7.89
C TYR A 89 -10.60 -5.68 -8.14
N VAL A 90 -11.58 -4.96 -7.62
CA VAL A 90 -13.00 -5.18 -7.86
C VAL A 90 -13.60 -3.96 -8.55
N ASP A 91 -14.23 -4.20 -9.69
CA ASP A 91 -15.13 -3.24 -10.31
C ASP A 91 -16.51 -3.33 -9.64
N LEU A 92 -16.81 -2.42 -8.73
CA LEU A 92 -18.11 -2.30 -8.08
C LEU A 92 -19.17 -1.66 -9.01
N GLY A 93 -18.81 -1.27 -10.23
CA GLY A 93 -19.68 -0.56 -11.16
C GLY A 93 -20.05 0.84 -10.66
N LEU A 94 -19.10 1.52 -10.00
CA LEU A 94 -19.28 2.90 -9.55
C LEU A 94 -19.38 3.87 -10.74
N PRO A 95 -20.18 4.96 -10.66
CA PRO A 95 -20.33 5.94 -11.74
C PRO A 95 -19.01 6.52 -12.26
N SER A 96 -18.02 6.73 -11.38
CA SER A 96 -16.69 7.22 -11.75
C SER A 96 -15.87 6.21 -12.56
N GLY A 97 -16.23 4.92 -12.56
CA GLY A 97 -15.41 3.84 -13.08
C GLY A 97 -14.23 3.45 -12.19
N THR A 98 -14.22 3.92 -10.94
CA THR A 98 -13.17 3.59 -9.99
C THR A 98 -13.14 2.10 -9.65
N LEU A 99 -11.98 1.49 -9.80
CA LEU A 99 -11.68 0.11 -9.41
C LEU A 99 -10.99 0.13 -8.05
N TRP A 100 -11.48 -0.70 -7.12
CA TRP A 100 -10.96 -0.74 -5.75
C TRP A 100 -10.11 -1.97 -5.53
N ALA A 101 -8.93 -1.81 -4.97
CA ALA A 101 -8.07 -2.93 -4.61
C ALA A 101 -8.76 -3.91 -3.65
N THR A 102 -8.41 -5.19 -3.72
CA THR A 102 -8.95 -6.23 -2.83
C THR A 102 -8.35 -6.18 -1.43
N MET A 103 -7.13 -5.65 -1.28
CA MET A 103 -6.38 -5.58 -0.02
C MET A 103 -5.76 -4.21 0.20
N ASN A 104 -5.28 -3.93 1.41
CA ASN A 104 -4.57 -2.70 1.75
C ASN A 104 -3.11 -2.75 1.27
N ILE A 105 -2.45 -1.61 1.14
CA ILE A 105 -1.01 -1.54 0.88
C ILE A 105 -0.27 -2.27 2.00
N GLY A 106 0.70 -3.12 1.65
CA GLY A 106 1.46 -3.95 2.60
C GLY A 106 0.73 -5.19 3.13
N ALA A 107 -0.51 -5.44 2.70
CA ALA A 107 -1.27 -6.65 3.08
C ALA A 107 -1.15 -7.75 2.03
N ASN A 108 -1.21 -9.01 2.47
CA ASN A 108 -1.23 -10.21 1.61
C ASN A 108 -2.62 -10.84 1.52
N ALA A 109 -3.59 -10.35 2.30
CA ALA A 109 -4.98 -10.82 2.30
C ALA A 109 -5.95 -9.66 2.59
N PRO A 110 -7.22 -9.75 2.13
CA PRO A 110 -8.20 -8.68 2.30
C PRO A 110 -8.49 -8.28 3.75
N GLU A 111 -8.31 -9.18 4.70
CA GLU A 111 -8.52 -8.96 6.14
C GLU A 111 -7.30 -8.44 6.89
N GLU A 112 -6.12 -8.44 6.29
CA GLU A 112 -4.92 -7.87 6.90
C GLU A 112 -4.97 -6.34 6.89
N PHE A 113 -4.45 -5.73 7.94
CA PHE A 113 -4.46 -4.28 8.10
C PHE A 113 -3.52 -3.58 7.11
N GLY A 114 -2.44 -4.28 6.69
CA GLY A 114 -1.39 -3.70 5.88
C GLY A 114 -0.58 -2.65 6.64
N ASP A 115 0.16 -1.88 5.90
CA ASP A 115 1.00 -0.82 6.41
C ASP A 115 0.21 0.44 6.76
N HIS A 116 0.77 1.22 7.67
CA HIS A 116 0.26 2.55 8.03
C HIS A 116 1.24 3.61 7.53
N PHE A 117 0.70 4.71 7.05
CA PHE A 117 1.47 5.83 6.50
C PHE A 117 1.01 7.15 7.12
N ALA A 118 1.92 8.07 7.38
CA ALA A 118 1.55 9.45 7.55
C ALA A 118 1.19 10.04 6.17
N TRP A 119 0.29 10.99 6.11
CA TRP A 119 -0.23 11.48 4.84
C TRP A 119 0.86 12.15 3.98
N GLY A 120 1.05 11.66 2.76
CA GLY A 120 2.12 12.09 1.86
C GLY A 120 3.48 11.48 2.17
N GLU A 121 3.56 10.48 3.04
CA GLU A 121 4.74 9.63 3.24
C GLU A 121 4.47 8.25 2.63
N THR A 122 5.50 7.64 2.08
CA THR A 122 5.39 6.40 1.30
C THR A 122 6.06 5.20 1.99
N THR A 123 6.65 5.43 3.16
CA THR A 123 7.30 4.41 3.98
C THR A 123 6.66 4.37 5.37
N PRO A 124 6.33 3.17 5.90
CA PRO A 124 5.89 3.00 7.28
C PRO A 124 6.96 3.43 8.29
N LYS A 125 6.53 3.81 9.50
CA LYS A 125 7.42 4.20 10.59
C LYS A 125 6.87 3.80 11.96
N GLU A 126 7.66 3.91 13.02
CA GLU A 126 7.25 3.51 14.37
C GLU A 126 6.50 4.62 15.13
N VAL A 127 6.76 5.89 14.81
CA VAL A 127 6.20 7.04 15.52
C VAL A 127 5.51 7.99 14.54
N TYR A 128 4.22 8.22 14.75
CA TYR A 128 3.36 9.03 13.90
C TYR A 128 2.96 10.31 14.62
N ASP A 129 3.84 11.29 14.61
CA ASP A 129 3.61 12.60 15.19
C ASP A 129 4.30 13.72 14.38
N TRP A 130 4.11 14.98 14.78
CA TRP A 130 4.67 16.12 14.09
C TRP A 130 6.18 16.21 14.13
N SER A 131 6.85 15.57 15.10
CA SER A 131 8.32 15.60 15.20
C SER A 131 8.99 14.68 14.17
N THR A 132 8.28 13.66 13.72
CA THR A 132 8.72 12.67 12.72
C THR A 132 8.11 12.90 11.34
N TYR A 133 7.14 13.82 11.21
CA TYR A 133 6.44 14.06 9.95
C TYR A 133 7.32 14.81 8.94
N GLN A 134 7.50 14.22 7.76
CA GLN A 134 8.42 14.68 6.72
C GLN A 134 8.07 16.07 6.19
N TRP A 135 6.77 16.38 6.02
CA TRP A 135 6.31 17.59 5.34
C TRP A 135 6.04 18.75 6.30
N CYS A 136 6.75 18.80 7.43
CA CYS A 136 6.75 19.92 8.33
C CYS A 136 8.10 20.09 9.03
N ASN A 137 8.32 21.26 9.61
CA ASN A 137 9.49 21.53 10.46
C ASN A 137 9.10 21.31 11.93
N GLY A 138 8.79 20.04 12.28
CA GLY A 138 8.53 19.56 13.64
C GLY A 138 7.21 20.01 14.28
N ARG A 139 6.33 20.75 13.58
CA ARG A 139 5.06 21.26 14.12
C ARG A 139 3.99 21.43 13.04
N TRP A 140 2.71 21.28 13.43
CA TRP A 140 1.53 21.43 12.58
C TRP A 140 1.43 22.78 11.83
N ASN A 141 2.00 23.86 12.36
CA ASN A 141 2.00 25.19 11.76
C ASN A 141 3.34 25.55 11.09
N LYS A 142 4.09 24.55 10.67
CA LYS A 142 5.36 24.70 9.95
C LYS A 142 5.44 23.75 8.76
N MET A 143 4.35 23.69 7.98
CA MET A 143 4.28 22.87 6.78
C MET A 143 5.30 23.32 5.74
N THR A 144 5.90 22.34 5.04
CA THR A 144 6.88 22.56 3.97
C THR A 144 6.40 22.07 2.60
N LYS A 145 5.29 21.31 2.57
CA LYS A 145 4.61 20.85 1.34
C LYS A 145 3.10 20.68 1.60
N TYR A 146 2.29 20.84 0.55
CA TYR A 146 0.82 20.76 0.62
C TYR A 146 0.23 21.76 1.62
N CYS A 147 0.54 23.02 1.44
CA CYS A 147 0.09 24.08 2.32
C CYS A 147 -0.67 25.15 1.54
N THR A 148 -1.95 25.32 1.85
CA THR A 148 -2.84 26.31 1.22
C THR A 148 -3.05 27.55 2.10
N ILE A 149 -2.64 27.50 3.37
CA ILE A 149 -2.87 28.55 4.37
C ILE A 149 -1.53 29.00 4.95
N SER A 150 -1.13 30.23 4.69
CA SER A 150 0.20 30.77 5.06
C SER A 150 0.52 30.69 6.56
N THR A 151 -0.48 30.82 7.44
CA THR A 151 -0.29 30.67 8.90
C THR A 151 0.02 29.23 9.34
N HIS A 152 -0.20 28.24 8.46
CA HIS A 152 0.17 26.85 8.68
C HIS A 152 1.51 26.49 8.06
N GLY A 153 2.03 27.32 7.15
CA GLY A 153 3.29 27.11 6.46
C GLY A 153 4.51 27.60 7.22
N ASN A 154 5.62 26.92 7.04
CA ASN A 154 6.89 27.34 7.62
C ASN A 154 7.31 28.70 7.03
N ASN A 155 7.49 29.70 7.87
CA ASN A 155 7.77 31.08 7.45
C ASN A 155 6.78 31.64 6.41
N GLY A 156 5.49 31.26 6.52
CA GLY A 156 4.44 31.73 5.60
C GLY A 156 4.37 30.97 4.28
N PHE A 157 5.04 29.83 4.17
CA PHE A 157 5.05 28.99 2.96
C PHE A 157 3.64 28.56 2.53
N THR A 158 3.39 28.62 1.24
CA THR A 158 2.23 27.99 0.58
C THR A 158 2.65 27.49 -0.81
N ASP A 159 2.11 26.35 -1.24
CA ASP A 159 2.27 25.79 -2.59
C ASP A 159 0.94 25.63 -3.34
N GLY A 160 -0.18 25.86 -2.64
CA GLY A 160 -1.53 25.73 -3.21
C GLY A 160 -1.94 24.32 -3.58
N LYS A 161 -1.11 23.30 -3.30
CA LYS A 161 -1.42 21.90 -3.63
C LYS A 161 -2.47 21.34 -2.67
N THR A 162 -3.50 20.71 -3.24
CA THR A 162 -4.61 20.11 -2.49
C THR A 162 -4.70 18.60 -2.64
N GLU A 163 -3.89 17.99 -3.48
CA GLU A 163 -3.77 16.54 -3.64
C GLU A 163 -2.30 16.13 -3.67
N LEU A 164 -2.03 14.88 -3.28
CA LEU A 164 -0.69 14.31 -3.32
C LEU A 164 -0.17 14.19 -4.76
N ASP A 165 1.07 14.59 -4.95
CA ASP A 165 1.85 14.24 -6.13
C ASP A 165 2.08 12.72 -6.18
N PRO A 166 2.30 12.09 -7.35
CA PRO A 166 2.51 10.65 -7.46
C PRO A 166 3.66 10.11 -6.60
N GLU A 167 4.74 10.87 -6.46
CA GLU A 167 5.90 10.50 -5.65
C GLU A 167 5.67 10.51 -4.14
N ASP A 168 4.56 11.11 -3.67
CA ASP A 168 4.16 11.16 -2.27
C ASP A 168 2.90 10.32 -1.99
N ASP A 169 2.39 9.64 -3.01
CA ASP A 169 1.22 8.78 -2.91
C ASP A 169 1.66 7.34 -2.61
N ALA A 170 1.34 6.84 -1.40
CA ALA A 170 1.78 5.53 -0.95
C ALA A 170 1.34 4.38 -1.89
N ALA A 171 0.20 4.49 -2.56
CA ALA A 171 -0.24 3.49 -3.52
C ALA A 171 0.59 3.52 -4.80
N SER A 172 0.88 4.72 -5.33
CA SER A 172 1.69 4.88 -6.54
C SER A 172 3.11 4.37 -6.36
N VAL A 173 3.71 4.63 -5.19
CA VAL A 173 5.11 4.29 -4.92
C VAL A 173 5.27 2.82 -4.55
N ASN A 174 4.38 2.26 -3.71
CA ASN A 174 4.54 0.89 -3.22
C ASN A 174 3.99 -0.18 -4.20
N TRP A 175 3.10 0.17 -5.10
CA TRP A 175 2.55 -0.77 -6.09
C TRP A 175 2.98 -0.43 -7.51
N SER A 176 2.34 0.57 -8.12
CA SER A 176 2.73 1.08 -9.44
C SER A 176 2.03 2.39 -9.77
N SER A 177 2.47 3.08 -10.82
CA SER A 177 1.86 4.32 -11.32
C SER A 177 0.39 4.16 -11.77
N GLN A 178 -0.10 2.94 -11.92
CA GLN A 178 -1.51 2.65 -12.22
C GLN A 178 -2.42 2.80 -11.00
N TRP A 179 -1.86 2.79 -9.80
CA TRP A 179 -2.55 2.90 -8.53
C TRP A 179 -2.37 4.26 -7.90
N ARG A 180 -3.39 4.70 -7.20
CA ARG A 180 -3.39 5.93 -6.41
C ARG A 180 -4.13 5.70 -5.10
N MET A 181 -3.84 6.48 -4.10
CA MET A 181 -4.76 6.64 -2.98
C MET A 181 -6.08 7.20 -3.50
N PRO A 182 -7.25 6.82 -2.94
CA PRO A 182 -8.53 7.37 -3.38
C PRO A 182 -8.60 8.88 -3.11
N SER A 183 -9.28 9.64 -3.98
CA SER A 183 -9.64 11.02 -3.64
C SER A 183 -10.79 11.05 -2.62
N LYS A 184 -11.04 12.22 -2.04
CA LYS A 184 -12.21 12.47 -1.18
C LYS A 184 -13.51 12.10 -1.90
N GLU A 185 -13.64 12.49 -3.17
CA GLU A 185 -14.83 12.22 -4.00
C GLU A 185 -15.02 10.72 -4.24
N GLN A 186 -13.93 9.97 -4.46
CA GLN A 186 -13.99 8.51 -4.63
C GLN A 186 -14.37 7.80 -3.31
N ILE A 187 -13.90 8.29 -2.17
CA ILE A 187 -14.36 7.83 -0.86
C ILE A 187 -15.85 8.14 -0.65
N ASP A 188 -16.29 9.35 -0.95
CA ASP A 188 -17.69 9.74 -0.84
C ASP A 188 -18.60 8.95 -1.77
N GLU A 189 -18.14 8.65 -2.99
CA GLU A 189 -18.86 7.80 -3.92
C GLU A 189 -18.99 6.36 -3.36
N LEU A 190 -17.89 5.75 -2.89
CA LEU A 190 -17.93 4.43 -2.26
C LEU A 190 -18.90 4.41 -1.07
N ARG A 191 -18.82 5.42 -0.21
CA ARG A 191 -19.65 5.56 0.99
C ARG A 191 -21.14 5.68 0.67
N THR A 192 -21.48 6.44 -0.36
CA THR A 192 -22.88 6.79 -0.68
C THR A 192 -23.53 5.87 -1.71
N LYS A 193 -22.76 5.17 -2.55
CA LYS A 193 -23.28 4.33 -3.65
C LYS A 193 -23.22 2.83 -3.38
N CYS A 194 -22.60 2.41 -2.29
CA CYS A 194 -22.47 1.00 -1.89
C CYS A 194 -23.26 0.68 -0.63
N THR A 195 -23.55 -0.59 -0.46
CA THR A 195 -24.12 -1.14 0.80
C THR A 195 -22.97 -1.54 1.71
N TRP A 196 -23.00 -1.05 2.94
CA TRP A 196 -22.01 -1.31 3.98
C TRP A 196 -22.57 -2.27 5.02
N THR A 197 -21.96 -3.43 5.18
CA THR A 197 -22.40 -4.46 6.15
C THR A 197 -21.25 -4.75 7.10
N TRP A 198 -21.44 -4.39 8.39
CA TRP A 198 -20.47 -4.73 9.43
C TRP A 198 -20.41 -6.24 9.62
N THR A 199 -19.22 -6.83 9.54
CA THR A 199 -19.05 -8.29 9.57
C THR A 199 -17.66 -8.66 10.09
N THR A 200 -17.40 -9.97 10.10
CA THR A 200 -16.08 -10.54 10.42
C THR A 200 -15.63 -11.41 9.25
N SER A 201 -14.40 -11.23 8.80
CA SER A 201 -13.73 -12.09 7.80
C SER A 201 -12.46 -12.65 8.44
N ASN A 202 -12.30 -13.98 8.43
CA ASN A 202 -11.17 -14.69 9.06
C ASN A 202 -10.79 -14.18 10.48
N GLY A 203 -11.81 -13.87 11.29
CA GLY A 203 -11.63 -13.38 12.67
C GLY A 203 -11.42 -11.86 12.79
N VAL A 204 -11.23 -11.14 11.68
CA VAL A 204 -11.02 -9.69 11.65
C VAL A 204 -12.34 -8.97 11.39
N LYS A 205 -12.68 -8.00 12.23
CA LYS A 205 -13.87 -7.15 12.07
C LYS A 205 -13.62 -6.06 11.02
N GLY A 206 -14.70 -5.71 10.31
CA GLY A 206 -14.63 -4.68 9.28
C GLY A 206 -15.94 -4.56 8.52
N TYR A 207 -15.93 -3.85 7.43
CA TYR A 207 -17.07 -3.73 6.54
C TYR A 207 -16.89 -4.53 5.25
N ARG A 208 -17.92 -5.31 4.92
CA ARG A 208 -18.14 -5.71 3.53
C ARG A 208 -18.86 -4.58 2.83
N VAL A 209 -18.20 -4.02 1.83
CA VAL A 209 -18.74 -2.94 0.99
C VAL A 209 -19.13 -3.56 -0.35
N SER A 210 -20.42 -3.52 -0.68
CA SER A 210 -20.95 -4.26 -1.83
C SER A 210 -21.81 -3.40 -2.74
N ARG A 211 -21.75 -3.71 -4.05
CA ARG A 211 -22.60 -3.14 -5.09
C ARG A 211 -22.62 -4.08 -6.30
N ASN A 212 -23.76 -4.20 -6.97
CA ASN A 212 -23.95 -5.01 -8.19
C ASN A 212 -23.48 -6.47 -8.04
N GLY A 213 -23.68 -7.09 -6.87
CA GLY A 213 -23.29 -8.47 -6.59
C GLY A 213 -21.78 -8.69 -6.35
N LYS A 214 -20.97 -7.62 -6.42
CA LYS A 214 -19.54 -7.64 -6.10
C LYS A 214 -19.26 -6.97 -4.77
N SER A 215 -18.14 -7.28 -4.13
CA SER A 215 -17.80 -6.68 -2.85
C SER A 215 -16.30 -6.64 -2.60
N ILE A 216 -15.87 -5.70 -1.76
CA ILE A 216 -14.56 -5.66 -1.12
C ILE A 216 -14.75 -5.75 0.40
N PHE A 217 -13.72 -6.17 1.11
CA PHE A 217 -13.68 -6.13 2.57
C PHE A 217 -12.68 -5.06 3.03
N LEU A 218 -13.14 -4.15 3.90
CA LEU A 218 -12.32 -3.14 4.56
C LEU A 218 -12.17 -3.52 6.03
N PRO A 219 -11.01 -4.06 6.47
CA PRO A 219 -10.78 -4.35 7.87
C PRO A 219 -10.79 -3.07 8.72
N ALA A 220 -11.18 -3.21 9.99
CA ALA A 220 -11.05 -2.15 10.99
C ALA A 220 -9.57 -2.03 11.39
N ALA A 221 -8.78 -1.43 10.49
CA ALA A 221 -7.32 -1.45 10.53
C ALA A 221 -6.71 -0.48 11.53
N GLU A 222 -7.57 0.23 12.29
CA GLU A 222 -7.13 1.16 13.33
C GLU A 222 -6.22 2.28 12.79
N GLY A 223 -5.63 3.11 13.64
CA GLY A 223 -4.75 4.20 13.24
C GLY A 223 -3.77 4.55 14.35
N TYR A 224 -2.61 5.06 13.98
CA TYR A 224 -1.57 5.47 14.92
C TYR A 224 -1.63 6.96 15.26
N SER A 225 -1.45 7.26 16.54
CA SER A 225 -1.13 8.59 17.04
C SER A 225 0.10 8.47 17.94
N GLY A 226 1.22 9.06 17.56
CA GLY A 226 2.52 8.73 18.13
C GLY A 226 2.88 7.26 17.87
N SER A 227 3.22 6.53 18.91
CA SER A 227 3.47 5.08 18.86
C SER A 227 2.26 4.25 19.30
N ILE A 228 1.10 4.89 19.50
CA ILE A 228 -0.09 4.24 20.04
C ILE A 228 -1.04 3.93 18.88
N LEU A 229 -1.27 2.62 18.65
CA LEU A 229 -2.34 2.15 17.78
C LEU A 229 -3.68 2.34 18.50
N SER A 230 -4.66 2.91 17.83
CA SER A 230 -6.01 3.01 18.36
C SER A 230 -6.58 1.60 18.63
N SER A 231 -7.58 1.49 19.47
CA SER A 231 -8.26 0.23 19.75
C SER A 231 -9.78 0.40 19.67
N GLY A 232 -10.50 -0.66 19.34
CA GLY A 232 -11.97 -0.59 19.33
C GLY A 232 -12.60 -0.92 17.98
N ASN A 233 -11.86 -1.56 17.10
CA ASN A 233 -12.36 -1.95 15.79
C ASN A 233 -12.76 -0.72 14.95
N LEU A 234 -11.83 0.19 14.78
CA LEU A 234 -11.98 1.44 14.05
C LEU A 234 -11.26 1.33 12.70
N GLY A 235 -11.83 1.86 11.64
CA GLY A 235 -11.18 1.94 10.34
C GLY A 235 -10.71 3.36 10.04
N TYR A 236 -9.43 3.52 9.69
CA TYR A 236 -8.80 4.77 9.30
C TYR A 236 -8.10 4.59 7.97
N TYR A 237 -8.62 5.19 6.91
CA TYR A 237 -8.13 5.02 5.55
C TYR A 237 -7.87 6.37 4.90
N TRP A 238 -6.63 6.68 4.59
CA TRP A 238 -6.29 7.94 3.94
C TRP A 238 -6.93 8.10 2.55
N SER A 239 -7.30 9.35 2.24
CA SER A 239 -7.43 9.82 0.86
C SER A 239 -6.16 10.57 0.44
N ARG A 240 -5.97 10.79 -0.85
CA ARG A 240 -4.90 11.68 -1.36
C ARG A 240 -5.22 13.17 -1.23
N THR A 241 -6.41 13.54 -0.78
CA THR A 241 -6.92 14.92 -0.79
C THR A 241 -6.64 15.61 0.54
N LEU A 242 -6.03 16.81 0.48
CA LEU A 242 -5.80 17.68 1.63
C LEU A 242 -7.12 18.07 2.32
N GLY A 243 -7.09 18.37 3.58
CA GLY A 243 -8.25 18.89 4.32
C GLY A 243 -8.64 20.31 3.88
N ASP A 244 -9.94 20.54 3.73
CA ASP A 244 -10.48 21.79 3.13
C ASP A 244 -10.19 23.05 3.96
N THR A 245 -10.11 22.93 5.28
CA THR A 245 -10.06 24.08 6.20
C THR A 245 -8.73 24.23 6.94
N ARG A 246 -7.87 23.23 6.87
CA ARG A 246 -6.61 23.20 7.64
C ARG A 246 -5.55 22.43 6.85
N SER A 247 -4.46 23.09 6.45
CA SER A 247 -3.38 22.45 5.69
C SER A 247 -2.62 21.36 6.46
N TYR A 248 -2.80 21.25 7.76
CA TYR A 248 -2.23 20.18 8.58
C TYR A 248 -3.20 18.99 8.79
N TYR A 249 -4.36 19.00 8.14
CA TYR A 249 -5.30 17.88 8.06
C TYR A 249 -5.37 17.34 6.63
N ALA A 250 -5.70 16.06 6.50
CA ALA A 250 -6.05 15.41 5.24
C ALA A 250 -7.38 14.67 5.37
N ASN A 251 -8.08 14.53 4.26
CA ASN A 251 -9.34 13.79 4.25
C ASN A 251 -9.08 12.28 4.37
N TYR A 252 -9.96 11.58 5.07
CA TYR A 252 -9.88 10.14 5.30
C TYR A 252 -11.28 9.53 5.43
N LEU A 253 -11.37 8.23 5.19
CA LEU A 253 -12.54 7.43 5.52
C LEU A 253 -12.38 6.93 6.96
N TYR A 254 -13.39 7.22 7.79
CA TYR A 254 -13.47 6.72 9.16
C TYR A 254 -14.71 5.85 9.34
N PHE A 255 -14.56 4.75 10.05
CA PHE A 255 -15.72 3.95 10.42
C PHE A 255 -15.53 3.19 11.73
N HIS A 256 -16.67 2.86 12.32
CA HIS A 256 -16.83 1.87 13.38
C HIS A 256 -18.13 1.09 13.14
N SER A 257 -18.46 0.13 14.02
CA SER A 257 -19.56 -0.84 13.79
C SER A 257 -20.93 -0.25 13.44
N THR A 258 -21.17 1.04 13.68
CA THR A 258 -22.49 1.68 13.48
C THR A 258 -22.41 2.96 12.62
N SER A 259 -21.23 3.37 12.17
CA SER A 259 -21.07 4.61 11.41
C SER A 259 -19.96 4.49 10.37
N VAL A 260 -20.15 5.15 9.23
CA VAL A 260 -19.15 5.34 8.16
C VAL A 260 -19.18 6.80 7.74
N THR A 261 -18.10 7.53 7.95
CA THR A 261 -17.96 8.97 7.68
C THR A 261 -16.73 9.26 6.83
N ALA A 262 -16.75 10.38 6.13
CA ALA A 262 -15.55 10.98 5.53
C ALA A 262 -15.27 12.26 6.30
N GLU A 263 -14.08 12.36 6.86
CA GLU A 263 -13.68 13.42 7.79
C GLU A 263 -12.26 13.90 7.44
N ALA A 264 -11.69 14.78 8.26
CA ALA A 264 -10.32 15.23 8.14
C ALA A 264 -9.55 14.95 9.43
N PHE A 265 -8.32 14.46 9.29
CA PHE A 265 -7.48 14.02 10.40
C PHE A 265 -6.06 14.60 10.28
N GLU A 266 -5.30 14.61 11.37
CA GLU A 266 -3.93 15.14 11.39
C GLU A 266 -3.01 14.32 10.47
N ARG A 267 -2.34 15.02 9.53
CA ARG A 267 -1.48 14.40 8.52
C ARG A 267 -0.32 13.60 9.10
N SER A 268 0.12 13.92 10.31
CA SER A 268 1.19 13.19 11.00
C SER A 268 0.76 11.83 11.56
N SER A 269 -0.54 11.56 11.64
CA SER A 269 -1.08 10.29 12.11
C SER A 269 -0.87 9.17 11.10
N GLY A 270 -0.77 7.94 11.57
CA GLY A 270 -0.64 6.76 10.73
C GLY A 270 -2.00 6.16 10.40
N CYS A 271 -2.41 6.17 9.13
CA CYS A 271 -3.59 5.47 8.64
C CYS A 271 -3.22 4.49 7.52
N THR A 272 -4.04 3.46 7.33
CA THR A 272 -3.84 2.53 6.22
C THR A 272 -4.32 3.11 4.89
N VAL A 273 -4.02 2.43 3.80
CA VAL A 273 -4.38 2.83 2.43
C VAL A 273 -5.05 1.67 1.70
N ARG A 274 -6.26 1.91 1.17
CA ARG A 274 -6.91 1.07 0.18
C ARG A 274 -6.78 1.75 -1.18
N ALA A 275 -5.95 1.20 -2.04
CA ALA A 275 -5.66 1.79 -3.34
C ALA A 275 -6.84 1.70 -4.32
N VAL A 276 -6.82 2.62 -5.29
CA VAL A 276 -7.77 2.65 -6.41
C VAL A 276 -7.04 2.85 -7.73
N ARG A 277 -7.69 2.46 -8.81
CA ARG A 277 -7.29 2.81 -10.18
C ARG A 277 -8.53 3.16 -11.01
N VAL A 278 -8.34 3.92 -12.08
CA VAL A 278 -9.43 4.21 -13.02
C VAL A 278 -9.38 3.19 -14.15
N SER A 279 -10.54 2.63 -14.51
CA SER A 279 -10.66 1.74 -15.68
C SER A 279 -10.14 2.45 -16.93
N GLN A 280 -9.17 1.87 -17.61
CA GLN A 280 -8.83 2.32 -18.96
C GLN A 280 -9.99 1.90 -19.87
N LYS A 281 -10.70 2.89 -20.36
CA LYS A 281 -11.79 2.70 -21.35
C LYS A 281 -11.19 2.54 -22.72
#